data_31dba45859a8fcd82c5a17e427114f37
#
_entry.id   31dba45859a8fcd82c5a17e427114f37
#
_cell.length_a   1.000
_cell.length_b   1.000
_cell.length_c   1.000
_cell.angle_alpha   90.00
_cell.angle_beta   90.00
_cell.angle_gamma   90.00
#
_symmetry.space_group_name_H-M   'P 1'
#
loop_
_entity.id
_entity.type
_entity.pdbx_description
1 polymer ?
#
loop_
_entity_poly.entity_id
_entity_poly.type
_entity_poly.pdbx_seq_one_letter_code
_entity_poly.pdbx_strand_id
1 'polypeptide(L)'
;VVPGKLPTPAPLTAADLASRWLGGSVMAASDESFGEKEHLLSPAPAAFEPGRFGPRGQVVDGWETRRRREAGHDWAMIRLGAPGIISAVDVDTSFFTGNHPVSAAVEACGCEGYPGRGELTSPAAGWAEIVPRSELNGDAHNEFRVWDPRRFTHVRLSIFPD
;
A
#
# COMPACT_ATOMS: atom_id res chain seq x y z
N VAL A 1 1.84 -52.25 -5.08
CA VAL A 1 1.71 -50.89 -5.63
C VAL A 1 1.51 -49.95 -4.46
N VAL A 2 2.51 -49.12 -4.11
CA VAL A 2 2.41 -48.12 -3.08
C VAL A 2 1.57 -46.97 -3.66
N PRO A 3 0.46 -46.54 -3.01
CA PRO A 3 -0.29 -45.39 -3.51
C PRO A 3 0.62 -44.18 -3.49
N GLY A 4 0.92 -43.65 -4.66
CA GLY A 4 1.70 -42.42 -4.76
C GLY A 4 0.96 -41.28 -4.02
N LYS A 5 1.65 -40.65 -3.08
CA LYS A 5 1.17 -39.47 -2.41
C LYS A 5 0.89 -38.42 -3.50
N LEU A 6 -0.36 -38.00 -3.65
CA LEU A 6 -0.70 -36.90 -4.54
C LEU A 6 0.16 -35.69 -4.16
N PRO A 7 0.73 -34.99 -5.13
CA PRO A 7 1.50 -33.78 -4.84
C PRO A 7 0.60 -32.80 -4.08
N THR A 8 1.09 -32.30 -2.95
CA THR A 8 0.40 -31.24 -2.22
C THR A 8 0.24 -30.06 -3.20
N PRO A 9 -0.98 -29.56 -3.43
CA PRO A 9 -1.15 -28.40 -4.28
C PRO A 9 -0.26 -27.27 -3.77
N ALA A 10 0.43 -26.59 -4.65
CA ALA A 10 1.14 -25.37 -4.28
C ALA A 10 0.13 -24.43 -3.59
N PRO A 11 0.51 -23.77 -2.51
CA PRO A 11 -0.38 -22.79 -1.87
C PRO A 11 -0.81 -21.78 -2.93
N LEU A 12 -2.11 -21.55 -3.06
CA LEU A 12 -2.64 -20.50 -3.93
C LEU A 12 -2.04 -19.18 -3.43
N THR A 13 -1.24 -18.55 -4.28
CA THR A 13 -0.72 -17.23 -3.98
C THR A 13 -1.91 -16.28 -3.92
N ALA A 14 -2.05 -15.56 -2.81
CA ALA A 14 -3.10 -14.55 -2.67
C ALA A 14 -2.93 -13.48 -3.76
N ALA A 15 -4.05 -13.05 -4.35
CA ALA A 15 -4.02 -11.96 -5.31
C ALA A 15 -3.69 -10.64 -4.60
N ASP A 16 -2.83 -9.82 -5.20
CA ASP A 16 -2.64 -8.43 -4.78
C ASP A 16 -3.84 -7.59 -5.23
N LEU A 17 -4.76 -7.38 -4.29
CA LEU A 17 -6.01 -6.64 -4.54
C LEU A 17 -5.76 -5.17 -4.91
N ALA A 18 -4.64 -4.59 -4.50
CA ALA A 18 -4.27 -3.21 -4.81
C ALA A 18 -3.56 -3.06 -6.16
N SER A 19 -3.09 -4.15 -6.74
CA SER A 19 -2.31 -4.14 -7.97
C SER A 19 -3.01 -3.38 -9.11
N ARG A 20 -2.25 -2.55 -9.82
CA ARG A 20 -2.71 -1.86 -11.04
C ARG A 20 -3.13 -2.84 -12.13
N TRP A 21 -2.53 -4.02 -12.21
CA TRP A 21 -2.95 -5.05 -13.17
C TRP A 21 -4.35 -5.58 -12.89
N LEU A 22 -4.77 -5.55 -11.63
CA LEU A 22 -6.13 -5.92 -11.25
C LEU A 22 -7.11 -4.72 -11.35
N GLY A 23 -6.62 -3.53 -11.63
CA GLY A 23 -7.40 -2.30 -11.71
C GLY A 23 -7.35 -1.43 -10.45
N GLY A 24 -6.42 -1.70 -9.54
CA GLY A 24 -6.15 -0.86 -8.38
C GLY A 24 -5.72 0.55 -8.79
N SER A 25 -6.11 1.55 -8.02
CA SER A 25 -5.79 2.95 -8.32
C SER A 25 -5.65 3.79 -7.06
N VAL A 26 -4.67 4.70 -7.03
CA VAL A 26 -4.53 5.68 -5.96
C VAL A 26 -5.42 6.86 -6.25
N MET A 27 -6.50 7.00 -5.51
CA MET A 27 -7.51 8.04 -5.71
C MET A 27 -7.03 9.42 -5.28
N ALA A 28 -6.25 9.48 -4.21
CA ALA A 28 -5.69 10.71 -3.66
C ALA A 28 -4.49 10.40 -2.76
N ALA A 29 -3.60 11.37 -2.65
CA ALA A 29 -2.53 11.39 -1.65
C ALA A 29 -2.41 12.78 -1.04
N SER A 30 -1.83 12.88 0.15
CA SER A 30 -1.58 14.16 0.82
C SER A 30 -0.48 14.96 0.14
N ASP A 31 0.54 14.28 -0.35
CA ASP A 31 1.71 14.84 -1.04
C ASP A 31 2.31 13.80 -1.99
N GLU A 32 2.88 14.25 -3.10
CA GLU A 32 3.60 13.44 -4.09
C GLU A 32 4.72 14.26 -4.75
N SER A 33 5.39 15.06 -3.93
CA SER A 33 6.35 16.06 -4.42
C SER A 33 7.56 15.44 -5.11
N PHE A 34 8.04 14.29 -4.67
CA PHE A 34 9.25 13.64 -5.18
C PHE A 34 8.95 12.35 -5.96
N GLY A 35 7.99 11.53 -5.52
CA GLY A 35 7.56 10.32 -6.21
C GLY A 35 6.05 10.27 -6.37
N GLU A 36 5.58 9.96 -7.56
CA GLU A 36 4.15 9.92 -7.87
C GLU A 36 3.44 8.80 -7.10
N LYS A 37 2.24 9.10 -6.59
CA LYS A 37 1.43 8.15 -5.80
C LYS A 37 1.09 6.86 -6.54
N GLU A 38 1.03 6.92 -7.86
CA GLU A 38 0.74 5.76 -8.70
C GLU A 38 1.80 4.65 -8.60
N HIS A 39 3.03 4.99 -8.19
CA HIS A 39 4.10 4.00 -7.98
C HIS A 39 3.81 3.06 -6.80
N LEU A 40 2.95 3.46 -5.83
CA LEU A 40 2.51 2.58 -4.73
C LEU A 40 1.93 1.24 -5.20
N LEU A 41 1.35 1.20 -6.39
CA LEU A 41 0.62 0.05 -6.89
C LEU A 41 1.28 -0.58 -8.11
N SER A 42 2.57 -0.32 -8.29
CA SER A 42 3.35 -0.96 -9.35
C SER A 42 3.40 -2.47 -9.12
N PRO A 43 2.99 -3.29 -10.10
CA PRO A 43 2.99 -4.73 -9.94
C PRO A 43 4.36 -5.37 -10.19
N ALA A 44 5.31 -4.60 -10.71
CA ALA A 44 6.68 -5.04 -10.92
C ALA A 44 7.49 -4.86 -9.62
N PRO A 45 8.52 -5.67 -9.39
CA PRO A 45 9.48 -5.40 -8.33
C PRO A 45 10.03 -3.99 -8.46
N ALA A 46 10.21 -3.31 -7.32
CA ALA A 46 10.78 -1.97 -7.31
C ALA A 46 12.15 -1.96 -8.00
N ALA A 47 12.42 -0.91 -8.76
CA ALA A 47 13.67 -0.74 -9.49
C ALA A 47 14.32 0.59 -9.15
N PHE A 48 15.63 0.60 -9.01
CA PHE A 48 16.39 1.81 -8.72
C PHE A 48 17.62 1.89 -9.64
N GLU A 49 17.74 3.03 -10.30
CA GLU A 49 18.88 3.34 -11.18
C GLU A 49 19.66 4.51 -10.57
N PRO A 50 20.82 4.25 -9.93
CA PRO A 50 21.63 5.30 -9.33
C PRO A 50 22.05 6.37 -10.36
N GLY A 51 21.91 7.65 -9.98
CA GLY A 51 22.30 8.76 -10.84
C GLY A 51 21.28 9.16 -11.90
N ARG A 52 20.14 8.53 -11.98
CA ARG A 52 19.04 8.95 -12.83
C ARG A 52 18.25 10.06 -12.15
N PHE A 53 18.32 11.26 -12.71
CA PHE A 53 17.62 12.43 -12.19
C PHE A 53 16.53 12.89 -13.13
N GLY A 54 15.41 13.33 -12.58
CA GLY A 54 14.31 13.96 -13.27
C GLY A 54 14.03 15.37 -12.75
N PRO A 55 12.95 16.00 -13.17
CA PRO A 55 12.58 17.35 -12.73
C PRO A 55 12.34 17.46 -11.23
N ARG A 56 12.04 16.33 -10.54
CA ARG A 56 11.76 16.26 -9.10
C ARG A 56 12.96 15.77 -8.27
N GLY A 57 14.13 15.58 -8.87
CA GLY A 57 15.32 15.05 -8.21
C GLY A 57 15.70 13.65 -8.67
N GLN A 58 16.30 12.84 -7.79
CA GLN A 58 16.61 11.44 -8.05
C GLN A 58 15.32 10.69 -8.39
N VAL A 59 15.32 9.96 -9.50
CA VAL A 59 14.17 9.13 -9.87
C VAL A 59 14.12 7.89 -8.98
N VAL A 60 13.02 7.72 -8.26
CA VAL A 60 12.72 6.54 -7.44
C VAL A 60 11.47 5.85 -7.98
N ASP A 61 11.43 4.54 -7.83
CA ASP A 61 10.26 3.73 -8.17
C ASP A 61 9.43 3.51 -6.89
N GLY A 62 8.80 4.60 -6.45
CA GLY A 62 8.00 4.60 -5.24
C GLY A 62 7.27 5.93 -5.04
N TRP A 63 6.30 5.92 -4.16
CA TRP A 63 5.67 7.14 -3.69
C TRP A 63 6.58 7.84 -2.69
N GLU A 64 6.97 9.07 -2.98
CA GLU A 64 7.84 9.85 -2.12
C GLU A 64 7.26 11.24 -1.88
N THR A 65 7.06 11.54 -0.59
CA THR A 65 6.55 12.83 -0.11
C THR A 65 7.69 13.76 0.24
N ARG A 66 7.39 15.05 0.35
CA ARG A 66 8.32 15.99 0.95
C ARG A 66 8.53 15.65 2.42
N ARG A 67 9.72 15.95 2.95
CA ARG A 67 9.98 15.84 4.38
C ARG A 67 9.00 16.72 5.15
N ARG A 68 8.20 16.11 6.01
CA ARG A 68 7.25 16.81 6.86
C ARG A 68 8.01 17.40 8.06
N ARG A 69 7.88 18.72 8.24
CA ARG A 69 8.46 19.45 9.36
C ARG A 69 7.42 19.90 10.38
N GLU A 70 6.16 19.61 10.11
CA GLU A 70 5.01 19.93 10.93
C GLU A 70 4.38 18.67 11.50
N ALA A 71 3.67 18.79 12.61
CA ALA A 71 2.92 17.66 13.17
C ALA A 71 1.91 17.12 12.16
N GLY A 72 1.77 15.79 12.12
CA GLY A 72 0.86 15.11 11.23
C GLY A 72 1.49 13.91 10.56
N HIS A 73 0.86 13.43 9.50
CA HIS A 73 1.30 12.29 8.72
C HIS A 73 0.90 12.48 7.26
N ASP A 74 1.54 11.75 6.38
CA ASP A 74 1.14 11.68 4.97
C ASP A 74 0.30 10.43 4.74
N TRP A 75 -0.57 10.48 3.74
CA TRP A 75 -1.51 9.42 3.47
C TRP A 75 -1.78 9.27 1.97
N ALA A 76 -2.12 8.04 1.58
CA ALA A 76 -2.64 7.72 0.27
C ALA A 76 -3.93 6.90 0.40
N MET A 77 -4.91 7.23 -0.42
CA MET A 77 -6.19 6.54 -0.48
C MET A 77 -6.27 5.74 -1.77
N ILE A 78 -6.51 4.44 -1.63
CA ILE A 78 -6.41 3.46 -2.68
C ILE A 78 -7.76 2.76 -2.86
N ARG A 79 -8.24 2.72 -4.09
CA ARG A 79 -9.30 1.80 -4.48
C ARG A 79 -8.68 0.47 -4.89
N LEU A 80 -9.16 -0.62 -4.31
CA LEU A 80 -8.75 -1.97 -4.70
C LEU A 80 -9.25 -2.29 -6.11
N GLY A 81 -8.49 -3.04 -6.87
CA GLY A 81 -8.87 -3.49 -8.22
C GLY A 81 -10.03 -4.48 -8.19
N ALA A 82 -10.13 -5.24 -7.12
CA ALA A 82 -11.27 -6.08 -6.81
C ALA A 82 -11.57 -6.01 -5.32
N PRO A 83 -12.85 -5.97 -4.93
CA PRO A 83 -13.22 -6.08 -3.53
C PRO A 83 -12.89 -7.46 -2.98
N GLY A 84 -12.36 -7.51 -1.76
CA GLY A 84 -11.98 -8.80 -1.18
C GLY A 84 -11.69 -8.72 0.32
N ILE A 85 -11.42 -9.89 0.89
CA ILE A 85 -10.91 -10.03 2.26
C ILE A 85 -9.39 -9.85 2.18
N ILE A 86 -8.86 -8.92 2.97
CA ILE A 86 -7.43 -8.66 3.04
C ILE A 86 -6.81 -9.58 4.09
N SER A 87 -5.92 -10.47 3.68
CA SER A 87 -5.23 -11.40 4.59
C SER A 87 -3.86 -10.91 5.06
N ALA A 88 -3.27 -10.00 4.30
CA ALA A 88 -2.00 -9.37 4.63
C ALA A 88 -1.85 -8.04 3.91
N VAL A 89 -1.00 -7.18 4.42
CA VAL A 89 -0.52 -5.96 3.78
C VAL A 89 0.99 -6.02 3.75
N ASP A 90 1.58 -5.73 2.60
CA ASP A 90 3.02 -5.52 2.45
C ASP A 90 3.27 -4.03 2.16
N VAL A 91 4.05 -3.39 3.02
CA VAL A 91 4.55 -2.03 2.80
C VAL A 91 6.00 -2.14 2.36
N ASP A 92 6.19 -2.09 1.05
CA ASP A 92 7.50 -2.20 0.43
C ASP A 92 8.24 -0.86 0.51
N THR A 93 9.40 -0.87 1.15
CA THR A 93 10.32 0.27 1.28
C THR A 93 11.64 0.03 0.53
N SER A 94 11.64 -0.86 -0.45
CA SER A 94 12.83 -1.18 -1.25
C SER A 94 13.49 0.09 -1.78
N PHE A 95 14.80 0.18 -1.63
CA PHE A 95 15.66 1.32 -1.99
C PHE A 95 15.47 2.59 -1.15
N PHE A 96 14.52 2.66 -0.24
CA PHE A 96 14.39 3.75 0.73
C PHE A 96 15.22 3.42 1.98
N THR A 97 16.52 3.62 1.92
CA THR A 97 17.47 3.20 2.97
C THR A 97 17.52 4.15 4.15
N GLY A 98 17.37 5.47 3.94
CA GLY A 98 17.47 6.47 4.98
C GLY A 98 16.33 7.51 5.00
N ASN A 99 15.42 7.41 4.03
CA ASN A 99 14.29 8.31 3.84
C ASN A 99 12.93 7.58 3.91
N HIS A 100 12.93 6.34 4.39
CA HIS A 100 11.67 5.62 4.63
C HIS A 100 10.93 6.21 5.84
N PRO A 101 9.59 6.12 5.89
CA PRO A 101 8.83 6.53 7.06
C PRO A 101 9.14 5.61 8.25
N VAL A 102 9.19 6.19 9.45
CA VAL A 102 9.46 5.42 10.68
C VAL A 102 8.38 4.39 10.96
N SER A 103 7.14 4.70 10.63
CA SER A 103 6.01 3.79 10.86
C SER A 103 4.89 4.04 9.88
N ALA A 104 4.03 3.04 9.71
CA ALA A 104 2.81 3.14 8.93
C ALA A 104 1.61 2.53 9.65
N ALA A 105 0.41 2.93 9.24
CA ALA A 105 -0.85 2.32 9.63
C ALA A 105 -1.72 2.14 8.39
N VAL A 106 -2.59 1.14 8.41
CA VAL A 106 -3.52 0.89 7.30
C VAL A 106 -4.94 0.74 7.82
N GLU A 107 -5.84 1.48 7.21
CA GLU A 107 -7.28 1.36 7.41
C GLU A 107 -7.94 0.86 6.13
N ALA A 108 -9.07 0.19 6.27
CA ALA A 108 -9.87 -0.28 5.15
C ALA A 108 -11.35 0.02 5.34
N CYS A 109 -12.08 0.20 4.23
CA CYS A 109 -13.53 0.34 4.27
C CYS A 109 -14.21 -0.40 3.12
N GLY A 110 -15.50 -0.73 3.33
CA GLY A 110 -16.36 -1.39 2.36
C GLY A 110 -17.37 -0.40 1.79
N CYS A 111 -16.94 0.52 0.91
CA CYS A 111 -17.81 1.43 0.19
C CYS A 111 -18.03 0.91 -1.23
N GLU A 112 -19.23 0.42 -1.52
CA GLU A 112 -19.57 -0.13 -2.84
C GLU A 112 -19.80 0.98 -3.88
N GLY A 113 -19.74 0.60 -5.14
CA GLY A 113 -19.87 1.53 -6.26
C GLY A 113 -18.60 2.32 -6.55
N TYR A 114 -18.77 3.58 -6.90
CA TYR A 114 -17.65 4.48 -7.20
C TYR A 114 -17.73 5.72 -6.30
N PRO A 115 -17.51 5.57 -4.98
CA PRO A 115 -17.59 6.69 -4.06
C PRO A 115 -16.53 7.75 -4.42
N GLY A 116 -16.95 9.00 -4.39
CA GLY A 116 -16.03 10.12 -4.54
C GLY A 116 -15.20 10.37 -3.27
N ARG A 117 -14.18 11.22 -3.39
CA ARG A 117 -13.31 11.58 -2.24
C ARG A 117 -14.11 12.08 -1.04
N GLY A 118 -15.17 12.89 -1.28
CA GLY A 118 -16.00 13.43 -0.21
C GLY A 118 -16.74 12.36 0.59
N GLU A 119 -17.23 11.31 -0.10
CA GLU A 119 -17.89 10.17 0.56
C GLU A 119 -16.90 9.37 1.38
N LEU A 120 -15.71 9.10 0.83
CA LEU A 120 -14.65 8.35 1.52
C LEU A 120 -14.03 9.11 2.71
N THR A 121 -14.07 10.43 2.71
CA THR A 121 -13.62 11.24 3.86
C THR A 121 -14.71 11.47 4.90
N SER A 122 -15.94 11.09 4.60
CA SER A 122 -17.06 11.17 5.53
C SER A 122 -16.91 10.13 6.65
N PRO A 123 -17.35 10.42 7.89
CA PRO A 123 -17.45 9.42 8.95
C PRO A 123 -18.29 8.19 8.56
N ALA A 124 -19.24 8.34 7.65
CA ALA A 124 -20.09 7.25 7.17
C ALA A 124 -19.33 6.22 6.31
N ALA A 125 -18.13 6.52 5.83
CA ALA A 125 -17.30 5.56 5.10
C ALA A 125 -16.91 4.33 5.94
N GLY A 126 -16.93 4.46 7.26
CA GLY A 126 -16.73 3.33 8.17
C GLY A 126 -15.34 2.72 8.09
N TRP A 127 -14.29 3.55 8.00
CA TRP A 127 -12.91 3.10 8.04
C TRP A 127 -12.62 2.30 9.31
N ALA A 128 -11.97 1.17 9.15
CA ALA A 128 -11.52 0.32 10.23
C ALA A 128 -10.00 0.13 10.12
N GLU A 129 -9.30 0.27 11.23
CA GLU A 129 -7.89 -0.06 11.31
C GLU A 129 -7.69 -1.55 11.11
N ILE A 130 -6.91 -1.94 10.11
CA ILE A 130 -6.56 -3.33 9.80
C ILE A 130 -5.08 -3.62 10.06
N VAL A 131 -4.24 -2.59 10.05
CA VAL A 131 -2.85 -2.63 10.51
C VAL A 131 -2.67 -1.42 11.43
N PRO A 132 -2.50 -1.64 12.75
CA PRO A 132 -2.22 -0.55 13.68
C PRO A 132 -0.88 0.09 13.36
N ARG A 133 -0.66 1.31 13.83
CA ARG A 133 0.62 1.98 13.61
C ARG A 133 1.79 1.09 14.04
N SER A 134 2.59 0.68 13.09
CA SER A 134 3.69 -0.27 13.23
C SER A 134 4.97 0.30 12.63
N GLU A 135 6.11 -0.01 13.25
CA GLU A 135 7.42 0.40 12.74
C GLU A 135 7.71 -0.25 11.40
N LEU A 136 8.43 0.47 10.55
CA LEU A 136 8.91 0.00 9.26
C LEU A 136 10.44 -0.10 9.27
N ASN A 137 10.93 -1.13 8.60
CA ASN A 137 12.33 -1.22 8.21
C ASN A 137 12.52 -0.55 6.85
N GLY A 138 13.64 0.15 6.68
CA GLY A 138 14.03 0.66 5.36
C GLY A 138 14.61 -0.44 4.48
N ASP A 139 14.51 -0.25 3.16
CA ASP A 139 15.01 -1.20 2.17
C ASP A 139 14.51 -2.65 2.41
N ALA A 140 13.21 -2.80 2.65
CA ALA A 140 12.62 -4.06 3.08
C ALA A 140 11.15 -4.19 2.68
N HIS A 141 10.71 -5.42 2.59
CA HIS A 141 9.29 -5.78 2.60
C HIS A 141 8.80 -5.84 4.05
N ASN A 142 7.79 -5.05 4.40
CA ASN A 142 7.20 -5.00 5.73
C ASN A 142 5.82 -5.63 5.68
N GLU A 143 5.75 -6.93 5.98
CA GLU A 143 4.53 -7.72 5.91
C GLU A 143 3.75 -7.70 7.24
N PHE A 144 2.46 -7.38 7.16
CA PHE A 144 1.53 -7.38 8.29
C PHE A 144 0.36 -8.31 8.03
N ARG A 145 0.13 -9.27 8.93
CA ARG A 145 -1.04 -10.15 8.89
C ARG A 145 -2.30 -9.39 9.28
N VAL A 146 -3.38 -9.63 8.54
CA VAL A 146 -4.70 -9.04 8.80
C VAL A 146 -5.67 -10.17 9.13
N TRP A 147 -6.43 -10.02 10.22
CA TRP A 147 -7.38 -11.04 10.70
C TRP A 147 -8.83 -10.59 10.59
N ASP A 148 -9.10 -9.51 9.87
CA ASP A 148 -10.44 -8.99 9.67
C ASP A 148 -11.13 -9.75 8.52
N PRO A 149 -12.24 -10.46 8.79
CA PRO A 149 -12.94 -11.27 7.78
C PRO A 149 -13.83 -10.45 6.85
N ARG A 150 -13.92 -9.14 7.06
CA ARG A 150 -14.78 -8.27 6.24
C ARG A 150 -14.23 -8.10 4.84
N ARG A 151 -15.13 -7.90 3.90
CA ARG A 151 -14.81 -7.57 2.51
C ARG A 151 -14.63 -6.05 2.39
N PHE A 152 -13.48 -5.65 1.87
CA PHE A 152 -13.12 -4.25 1.68
C PHE A 152 -13.05 -3.89 0.19
N THR A 153 -13.22 -2.60 -0.09
CA THR A 153 -13.14 -2.00 -1.43
C THR A 153 -12.06 -0.95 -1.53
N HIS A 154 -11.71 -0.33 -0.41
CA HIS A 154 -10.72 0.74 -0.33
C HIS A 154 -9.79 0.54 0.86
N VAL A 155 -8.56 1.01 0.71
CA VAL A 155 -7.59 1.10 1.80
C VAL A 155 -7.01 2.51 1.88
N ARG A 156 -6.59 2.91 3.07
CA ARG A 156 -5.86 4.15 3.32
C ARG A 156 -4.56 3.81 4.04
N LEU A 157 -3.46 4.06 3.36
CA LEU A 157 -2.12 3.99 3.95
C LEU A 157 -1.81 5.33 4.59
N SER A 158 -1.42 5.32 5.84
CA SER A 158 -0.86 6.48 6.56
C SER A 158 0.60 6.20 6.89
N ILE A 159 1.49 7.13 6.53
CA ILE A 159 2.92 7.04 6.81
C ILE A 159 3.30 8.17 7.77
N PHE A 160 4.07 7.82 8.79
CA PHE A 160 4.46 8.75 9.84
C PHE A 160 5.95 9.03 9.71
N PRO A 161 6.33 10.29 9.49
CA PRO A 161 7.72 10.70 9.44
C PRO A 161 8.38 10.62 10.83
N ASP A 162 9.69 10.70 10.84
CA ASP A 162 10.54 10.88 12.03
C ASP A 162 10.51 12.34 12.52
#